data_0674154f92d401ad6e2af7b6163a52fa
#
_entry.id   0674154f92d401ad6e2af7b6163a52fa
#
_cell.length_a   1.000
_cell.length_b   1.000
_cell.length_c   1.000
_cell.angle_alpha   90.00
_cell.angle_beta   90.00
_cell.angle_gamma   90.00
#
_symmetry.space_group_name_H-M   'P 1'
#
loop_
_entity.id
_entity.type
_entity.pdbx_description
1 polymer ?
#
loop_
_entity_poly.entity_id
_entity_poly.type
_entity_poly.pdbx_seq_one_letter_code
_entity_poly.pdbx_strand_id
1 'polypeptide(L)'
;FIAGEVHNPKRNVGLSLFLGTLLVTLIYVAVNIMYISVMPLQEIASAPQDRVAVAASKVIWGDAGAAIIAVMIMISTFGCNNGLILSGARVYNTMANDGLFFTAAAKLNKNDVPEVALWLQCIVASALCLSGQYGNLLDMISFVVVIFYAITIAGIFILRKKRPNAERPYKAFGYPVLPAIYI
;
A
#
# COMPACT_ATOMS: atom_id res chain seq x y z
N PHE A 1 -4.07 1.18 10.30
CA PHE A 1 -5.21 2.10 10.30
C PHE A 1 -6.50 1.44 10.82
N ILE A 2 -6.67 0.13 10.67
CA ILE A 2 -7.86 -0.64 11.07
C ILE A 2 -7.64 -1.37 12.42
N ALA A 3 -6.47 -1.24 13.02
CA ALA A 3 -6.10 -1.97 14.24
C ALA A 3 -7.06 -1.76 15.43
N GLY A 4 -7.73 -0.61 15.50
CA GLY A 4 -8.74 -0.31 16.53
C GLY A 4 -10.06 -1.09 16.37
N GLU A 5 -10.33 -1.63 15.18
CA GLU A 5 -11.54 -2.39 14.86
C GLU A 5 -11.33 -3.91 14.96
N VAL A 6 -10.07 -4.34 15.17
CA VAL A 6 -9.69 -5.77 15.22
C VAL A 6 -9.93 -6.36 16.61
N HIS A 7 -10.64 -7.46 16.68
CA HIS A 7 -10.80 -8.21 17.94
C HIS A 7 -9.44 -8.78 18.40
N ASN A 8 -9.05 -8.57 19.65
CA ASN A 8 -7.74 -8.93 20.21
C ASN A 8 -6.55 -8.40 19.38
N PRO A 9 -6.41 -7.06 19.19
CA PRO A 9 -5.42 -6.47 18.29
C PRO A 9 -3.98 -6.82 18.64
N LYS A 10 -3.67 -7.02 19.93
CA LYS A 10 -2.32 -7.40 20.42
C LYS A 10 -1.78 -8.67 19.76
N ARG A 11 -2.63 -9.65 19.46
CA ARG A 11 -2.26 -10.92 18.84
C ARG A 11 -2.58 -10.96 17.35
N ASN A 12 -3.79 -10.56 17.00
CA ASN A 12 -4.31 -10.77 15.65
C ASN A 12 -3.68 -9.85 14.62
N VAL A 13 -3.30 -8.61 14.96
CA VAL A 13 -2.65 -7.71 14.02
C VAL A 13 -1.29 -8.25 13.58
N GLY A 14 -0.44 -8.69 14.52
CA GLY A 14 0.86 -9.25 14.18
C GLY A 14 0.76 -10.54 13.37
N LEU A 15 -0.15 -11.44 13.76
CA LEU A 15 -0.36 -12.70 13.05
C LEU A 15 -0.94 -12.49 11.65
N SER A 16 -1.91 -11.60 11.49
CA SER A 16 -2.50 -11.28 10.19
C SER A 16 -1.48 -10.66 9.24
N LEU A 17 -0.63 -9.76 9.73
CA LEU A 17 0.44 -9.17 8.93
C LEU A 17 1.45 -10.23 8.49
N PHE A 18 1.87 -11.12 9.40
CA PHE A 18 2.81 -12.19 9.07
C PHE A 18 2.23 -13.17 8.05
N LEU A 19 1.03 -13.69 8.31
CA LEU A 19 0.38 -14.65 7.41
C LEU A 19 0.03 -14.01 6.07
N GLY A 20 -0.45 -12.77 6.07
CA GLY A 20 -0.76 -12.04 4.85
C GLY A 20 0.49 -11.81 3.99
N THR A 21 1.58 -11.36 4.60
CA THR A 21 2.86 -11.17 3.90
C THR A 21 3.42 -12.49 3.37
N LEU A 22 3.38 -13.56 4.18
CA LEU A 22 3.83 -14.89 3.76
C LEU A 22 3.03 -15.40 2.56
N LEU A 23 1.69 -15.32 2.63
CA LEU A 23 0.81 -15.74 1.54
C LEU A 23 1.09 -14.96 0.25
N VAL A 24 1.19 -13.64 0.34
CA VAL A 24 1.50 -12.79 -0.82
C VAL A 24 2.86 -13.13 -1.39
N THR A 25 3.88 -13.35 -0.55
CA THR A 25 5.22 -13.75 -1.01
C THR A 25 5.18 -15.06 -1.77
N LEU A 26 4.47 -16.07 -1.26
CA LEU A 26 4.33 -17.37 -1.92
C LEU A 26 3.62 -17.23 -3.28
N ILE A 27 2.57 -16.40 -3.37
CA ILE A 27 1.88 -16.13 -4.62
C ILE A 27 2.81 -15.43 -5.61
N TYR A 28 3.58 -14.42 -5.20
CA TYR A 28 4.54 -13.75 -6.07
C TYR A 28 5.62 -14.70 -6.59
N VAL A 29 6.18 -15.55 -5.73
CA VAL A 29 7.17 -16.55 -6.16
C VAL A 29 6.56 -17.51 -7.19
N ALA A 30 5.36 -18.02 -6.93
CA ALA A 30 4.67 -18.93 -7.87
C ALA A 30 4.39 -18.27 -9.22
N VAL A 31 3.93 -17.01 -9.22
CA VAL A 31 3.67 -16.23 -10.44
C VAL A 31 4.96 -15.98 -11.23
N ASN A 32 6.07 -15.63 -10.55
CA ASN A 32 7.36 -15.45 -11.23
C ASN A 32 7.89 -16.75 -11.84
N ILE A 33 7.76 -17.88 -11.13
CA ILE A 33 8.11 -19.19 -11.69
C ILE A 33 7.26 -19.49 -12.93
N MET A 34 5.98 -19.19 -12.90
CA MET A 34 5.09 -19.35 -14.05
C MET A 34 5.55 -18.48 -15.23
N TYR A 35 5.89 -17.20 -15.03
CA TYR A 35 6.37 -16.34 -16.11
C TYR A 35 7.63 -16.89 -16.78
N ILE A 36 8.62 -17.33 -16.00
CA ILE A 36 9.88 -17.91 -16.53
C ILE A 36 9.61 -19.24 -17.24
N SER A 37 8.60 -20.00 -16.83
CA SER A 37 8.23 -21.28 -17.47
C SER A 37 7.48 -21.11 -18.80
N VAL A 38 6.78 -19.99 -18.98
CA VAL A 38 5.91 -19.72 -20.13
C VAL A 38 6.60 -18.87 -21.19
N MET A 39 7.51 -17.99 -20.78
CA MET A 39 8.14 -17.00 -21.67
C MET A 39 9.67 -16.98 -21.48
N PRO A 40 10.44 -16.79 -22.58
CA PRO A 40 11.87 -16.51 -22.48
C PRO A 40 12.15 -15.22 -21.71
N LEU A 41 13.27 -15.18 -20.99
CA LEU A 41 13.63 -14.02 -20.17
C LEU A 41 13.71 -12.70 -20.97
N GLN A 42 14.10 -12.78 -22.24
CA GLN A 42 14.16 -11.62 -23.13
C GLN A 42 12.77 -11.03 -23.42
N GLU A 43 11.77 -11.87 -23.62
CA GLU A 43 10.39 -11.43 -23.84
C GLU A 43 9.78 -10.82 -22.57
N ILE A 44 10.13 -11.36 -21.40
CA ILE A 44 9.74 -10.78 -20.12
C ILE A 44 10.34 -9.36 -19.96
N ALA A 45 11.63 -9.20 -20.27
CA ALA A 45 12.33 -7.93 -20.16
C ALA A 45 11.86 -6.86 -21.18
N SER A 46 11.33 -7.29 -22.32
CA SER A 46 10.83 -6.42 -23.39
C SER A 46 9.30 -6.36 -23.48
N ALA A 47 8.60 -6.78 -22.42
CA ALA A 47 7.15 -6.79 -22.40
C ALA A 47 6.57 -5.39 -22.67
N PRO A 48 5.62 -5.22 -23.60
CA PRO A 48 5.05 -3.92 -23.94
C PRO A 48 4.50 -3.21 -22.70
N GLN A 49 4.96 -2.00 -22.42
CA GLN A 49 4.56 -1.18 -21.28
C GLN A 49 4.77 -1.88 -19.91
N ASP A 50 5.77 -2.75 -19.80
CA ASP A 50 6.08 -3.57 -18.61
C ASP A 50 4.93 -4.45 -18.12
N ARG A 51 3.97 -4.79 -19.02
CA ARG A 51 2.79 -5.60 -18.71
C ARG A 51 3.03 -7.09 -18.88
N VAL A 52 3.95 -7.65 -18.10
CA VAL A 52 4.34 -9.08 -18.19
C VAL A 52 3.15 -10.02 -18.01
N ALA A 53 2.21 -9.73 -17.11
CA ALA A 53 1.02 -10.55 -16.90
C ALA A 53 0.13 -10.65 -18.14
N VAL A 54 -0.03 -9.56 -18.89
CA VAL A 54 -0.80 -9.53 -20.13
C VAL A 54 -0.07 -10.31 -21.23
N ALA A 55 1.25 -10.15 -21.36
CA ALA A 55 2.05 -10.90 -22.31
C ALA A 55 1.99 -12.41 -22.05
N ALA A 56 2.19 -12.82 -20.79
CA ALA A 56 2.10 -14.24 -20.40
C ALA A 56 0.71 -14.84 -20.67
N SER A 57 -0.36 -14.11 -20.33
CA SER A 57 -1.72 -14.60 -20.58
C SER A 57 -2.03 -14.74 -22.07
N LYS A 58 -1.46 -13.88 -22.90
CA LYS A 58 -1.58 -13.96 -24.35
C LYS A 58 -0.87 -15.22 -24.90
N VAL A 59 0.27 -15.59 -24.34
CA VAL A 59 0.98 -16.83 -24.71
C VAL A 59 0.15 -18.07 -24.33
N ILE A 60 -0.50 -18.06 -23.15
CA ILE A 60 -1.25 -19.22 -22.63
C ILE A 60 -2.62 -19.38 -23.33
N TRP A 61 -3.36 -18.28 -23.50
CA TRP A 61 -4.78 -18.31 -23.93
C TRP A 61 -5.06 -17.46 -25.19
N GLY A 62 -4.01 -16.94 -25.85
CA GLY A 62 -4.16 -16.06 -27.00
C GLY A 62 -4.77 -14.69 -26.63
N ASP A 63 -5.43 -14.05 -27.60
CA ASP A 63 -6.00 -12.70 -27.41
C ASP A 63 -7.12 -12.67 -26.38
N ALA A 64 -7.86 -13.75 -26.20
CA ALA A 64 -8.87 -13.88 -25.16
C ALA A 64 -8.25 -13.78 -23.73
N GLY A 65 -7.07 -14.37 -23.54
CA GLY A 65 -6.33 -14.29 -22.28
C GLY A 65 -5.94 -12.86 -21.91
N ALA A 66 -5.49 -12.07 -22.87
CA ALA A 66 -5.16 -10.66 -22.65
C ALA A 66 -6.39 -9.85 -22.21
N ALA A 67 -7.55 -10.10 -22.79
CA ALA A 67 -8.80 -9.44 -22.40
C ALA A 67 -9.24 -9.84 -20.98
N ILE A 68 -9.19 -11.13 -20.66
CA ILE A 68 -9.56 -11.65 -19.33
C ILE A 68 -8.66 -11.03 -18.25
N ILE A 69 -7.35 -11.06 -18.44
CA ILE A 69 -6.40 -10.47 -17.48
C ILE A 69 -6.62 -8.95 -17.33
N ALA A 70 -6.89 -8.23 -18.41
CA ALA A 70 -7.17 -6.81 -18.34
C ALA A 70 -8.42 -6.50 -17.47
N VAL A 71 -9.48 -7.28 -17.63
CA VAL A 71 -10.69 -7.16 -16.78
C VAL A 71 -10.38 -7.50 -15.32
N MET A 72 -9.62 -8.55 -15.05
CA MET A 72 -9.21 -8.92 -13.69
C MET A 72 -8.36 -7.82 -13.03
N ILE A 73 -7.44 -7.20 -13.77
CA ILE A 73 -6.64 -6.07 -13.29
C ILE A 73 -7.54 -4.87 -12.97
N MET A 74 -8.53 -4.56 -13.82
CA MET A 74 -9.48 -3.47 -13.55
C MET A 74 -10.26 -3.71 -12.25
N ILE A 75 -10.77 -4.91 -12.02
CA ILE A 75 -11.50 -5.27 -10.80
C ILE A 75 -10.57 -5.17 -9.58
N SER A 76 -9.36 -5.69 -9.68
CA SER A 76 -8.36 -5.67 -8.59
C SER A 76 -7.95 -4.24 -8.23
N THR A 77 -7.65 -3.41 -9.21
CA THR A 77 -7.26 -2.01 -9.00
C THR A 77 -8.41 -1.18 -8.43
N PHE A 78 -9.64 -1.43 -8.85
CA PHE A 78 -10.82 -0.78 -8.28
C PHE A 78 -10.98 -1.11 -6.79
N GLY A 79 -10.83 -2.38 -6.41
CA GLY A 79 -10.89 -2.81 -5.00
C GLY A 79 -9.75 -2.20 -4.15
N CYS A 80 -8.53 -2.21 -4.66
CA CYS A 80 -7.38 -1.61 -4.01
C CYS A 80 -7.55 -0.10 -3.81
N ASN A 81 -8.00 0.61 -4.86
CA ASN A 81 -8.25 2.04 -4.82
C ASN A 81 -9.29 2.42 -3.76
N ASN A 82 -10.38 1.65 -3.65
CA ASN A 82 -11.40 1.87 -2.62
C ASN A 82 -10.81 1.79 -1.20
N GLY A 83 -9.97 0.79 -0.93
CA GLY A 83 -9.27 0.65 0.36
C GLY A 83 -8.32 1.82 0.66
N LEU A 84 -7.57 2.29 -0.34
CA LEU A 84 -6.67 3.44 -0.19
C LEU A 84 -7.41 4.75 0.07
N ILE A 85 -8.53 4.98 -0.61
CA ILE A 85 -9.39 6.17 -0.42
C ILE A 85 -9.92 6.21 1.01
N LEU A 86 -10.46 5.10 1.50
CA LEU A 86 -11.02 5.02 2.86
C LEU A 86 -9.95 5.19 3.94
N SER A 87 -8.81 4.53 3.79
CA SER A 87 -7.72 4.64 4.76
C SER A 87 -7.08 6.03 4.74
N GLY A 88 -6.87 6.63 3.57
CA GLY A 88 -6.33 7.98 3.42
C GLY A 88 -7.21 9.05 4.08
N ALA A 89 -8.52 8.99 3.87
CA ALA A 89 -9.46 9.92 4.48
C ALA A 89 -9.44 9.86 6.02
N ARG A 90 -9.28 8.68 6.60
CA ARG A 90 -9.14 8.49 8.07
C ARG A 90 -7.83 9.08 8.60
N VAL A 91 -6.72 8.98 7.83
CA VAL A 91 -5.45 9.62 8.21
C VAL A 91 -5.60 11.12 8.28
N TYR A 92 -6.17 11.76 7.27
CA TYR A 92 -6.41 13.22 7.28
C TYR A 92 -7.31 13.63 8.43
N ASN A 93 -8.35 12.86 8.74
CA ASN A 93 -9.22 13.11 9.88
C ASN A 93 -8.45 13.05 11.21
N THR A 94 -7.62 12.01 11.41
CA THR A 94 -6.81 11.90 12.63
C THR A 94 -5.81 13.04 12.75
N MET A 95 -5.10 13.38 11.67
CA MET A 95 -4.18 14.52 11.65
C MET A 95 -4.88 15.84 11.96
N ALA A 96 -6.10 16.04 11.48
CA ALA A 96 -6.88 17.24 11.76
C ALA A 96 -7.32 17.32 13.23
N ASN A 97 -7.67 16.18 13.85
CA ASN A 97 -7.97 16.10 15.28
C ASN A 97 -6.73 16.39 16.15
N ASP A 98 -5.54 15.99 15.69
CA ASP A 98 -4.27 16.26 16.35
C ASP A 98 -3.73 17.69 16.09
N GLY A 99 -4.47 18.53 15.36
CA GLY A 99 -4.07 19.89 15.00
C GLY A 99 -2.96 19.98 13.94
N LEU A 100 -2.65 18.88 13.26
CA LEU A 100 -1.61 18.78 12.21
C LEU A 100 -2.15 18.99 10.81
N PHE A 101 -3.46 19.19 10.64
CA PHE A 101 -4.12 19.37 9.37
C PHE A 101 -5.32 20.33 9.50
N PHE A 102 -5.96 20.68 8.38
CA PHE A 102 -7.11 21.60 8.37
C PHE A 102 -8.24 21.09 9.27
N THR A 103 -8.71 21.92 10.16
CA THR A 103 -9.77 21.59 11.15
C THR A 103 -11.09 21.13 10.49
N ALA A 104 -11.36 21.58 9.27
CA ALA A 104 -12.51 21.12 8.50
C ALA A 104 -12.51 19.62 8.22
N ALA A 105 -11.34 19.00 8.08
CA ALA A 105 -11.19 17.57 7.84
C ALA A 105 -11.43 16.72 9.11
N ALA A 106 -11.46 17.32 10.29
CA ALA A 106 -11.82 16.65 11.55
C ALA A 106 -13.31 16.36 11.67
N LYS A 107 -14.17 17.04 10.89
CA LYS A 107 -15.61 16.86 10.96
C LYS A 107 -16.04 15.57 10.27
N LEU A 108 -16.81 14.76 11.00
CA LEU A 108 -17.50 13.59 10.47
C LEU A 108 -18.93 13.97 10.09
N ASN A 109 -19.48 13.30 9.07
CA ASN A 109 -20.89 13.43 8.71
C ASN A 109 -21.77 12.56 9.63
N LYS A 110 -23.10 12.55 9.40
CA LYS A 110 -24.07 11.77 10.18
C LYS A 110 -23.82 10.25 10.22
N ASN A 111 -22.98 9.74 9.32
CA ASN A 111 -22.63 8.32 9.20
C ASN A 111 -21.17 8.05 9.63
N ASP A 112 -20.56 8.93 10.44
CA ASP A 112 -19.17 8.86 10.90
C ASP A 112 -18.13 8.77 9.75
N VAL A 113 -18.43 9.40 8.59
CA VAL A 113 -17.55 9.46 7.44
C VAL A 113 -16.89 10.84 7.34
N PRO A 114 -15.57 10.92 7.14
CA PRO A 114 -14.82 12.17 6.97
C PRO A 114 -15.00 12.76 5.55
N GLU A 115 -16.17 13.31 5.28
CA GLU A 115 -16.58 13.77 3.95
C GLU A 115 -15.63 14.83 3.37
N VAL A 116 -15.22 15.81 4.17
CA VAL A 116 -14.30 16.87 3.73
C VAL A 116 -12.95 16.29 3.33
N ALA A 117 -12.44 15.30 4.07
CA ALA A 117 -11.19 14.63 3.75
C ALA A 117 -11.28 13.84 2.44
N LEU A 118 -12.41 13.18 2.17
CA LEU A 118 -12.68 12.48 0.92
C LEU A 118 -12.71 13.43 -0.28
N TRP A 119 -13.40 14.55 -0.17
CA TRP A 119 -13.45 15.55 -1.25
C TRP A 119 -12.08 16.17 -1.53
N LEU A 120 -11.33 16.51 -0.48
CA LEU A 120 -9.97 17.02 -0.62
C LEU A 120 -9.07 16.03 -1.35
N GLN A 121 -9.11 14.76 -0.95
CA GLN A 121 -8.35 13.69 -1.60
C GLN A 121 -8.74 13.50 -3.06
N CYS A 122 -10.03 13.57 -3.38
CA CYS A 122 -10.54 13.48 -4.74
C CYS A 122 -10.01 14.62 -5.62
N ILE A 123 -10.04 15.85 -5.13
CA ILE A 123 -9.56 17.04 -5.86
C ILE A 123 -8.05 16.91 -6.14
N VAL A 124 -7.26 16.57 -5.11
CA VAL A 124 -5.80 16.42 -5.25
C VAL A 124 -5.47 15.27 -6.21
N ALA A 125 -6.12 14.12 -6.08
CA ALA A 125 -5.91 12.98 -6.97
C ALA A 125 -6.26 13.33 -8.43
N SER A 126 -7.38 14.04 -8.66
CA SER A 126 -7.77 14.49 -9.99
C SER A 126 -6.76 15.47 -10.59
N ALA A 127 -6.27 16.43 -9.81
CA ALA A 127 -5.24 17.37 -10.23
C ALA A 127 -3.94 16.65 -10.61
N LEU A 128 -3.51 15.66 -9.82
CA LEU A 128 -2.33 14.84 -10.11
C LEU A 128 -2.51 14.00 -11.38
N CYS A 129 -3.69 13.41 -11.60
CA CYS A 129 -3.99 12.67 -12.83
C CYS A 129 -3.91 13.56 -14.08
N LEU A 130 -4.25 14.84 -13.98
CA LEU A 130 -4.18 15.80 -15.09
C LEU A 130 -2.77 16.37 -15.29
N SER A 131 -1.88 16.28 -14.30
CA SER A 131 -0.58 16.93 -14.31
C SER A 131 0.56 16.12 -14.93
N GLY A 132 0.40 14.80 -15.13
CA GLY A 132 1.52 13.98 -15.57
C GLY A 132 1.16 12.62 -16.13
N GLN A 133 2.19 11.97 -16.70
CA GLN A 133 2.10 10.58 -17.16
C GLN A 133 2.19 9.63 -15.97
N TYR A 134 1.56 8.47 -16.09
CA TYR A 134 1.52 7.44 -15.05
C TYR A 134 2.91 7.06 -14.49
N GLY A 135 3.91 6.90 -15.36
CA GLY A 135 5.26 6.56 -14.93
C GLY A 135 5.88 7.60 -13.99
N ASN A 136 5.78 8.88 -14.33
CA ASN A 136 6.31 9.96 -13.51
C ASN A 136 5.63 10.06 -12.14
N LEU A 137 4.30 9.82 -12.10
CA LEU A 137 3.56 9.77 -10.84
C LEU A 137 3.99 8.59 -9.97
N LEU A 138 4.22 7.42 -10.58
CA LEU A 138 4.67 6.23 -9.88
C LEU A 138 6.06 6.42 -9.26
N ASP A 139 7.00 7.00 -10.01
CA ASP A 139 8.35 7.29 -9.51
C ASP A 139 8.31 8.28 -8.35
N MET A 140 7.53 9.36 -8.48
CA MET A 140 7.37 10.35 -7.42
C MET A 140 6.77 9.74 -6.15
N ILE A 141 5.72 8.92 -6.27
CA ILE A 141 5.08 8.26 -5.13
C ILE A 141 6.05 7.27 -4.49
N SER A 142 6.77 6.48 -5.27
CA SER A 142 7.73 5.50 -4.77
C SER A 142 8.83 6.16 -3.94
N PHE A 143 9.37 7.27 -4.43
CA PHE A 143 10.38 8.04 -3.70
C PHE A 143 9.84 8.58 -2.37
N VAL A 144 8.67 9.20 -2.38
CA VAL A 144 8.03 9.75 -1.18
C VAL A 144 7.73 8.64 -0.16
N VAL A 145 7.20 7.50 -0.60
CA VAL A 145 6.87 6.36 0.27
C VAL A 145 8.11 5.81 0.97
N VAL A 146 9.23 5.66 0.26
CA VAL A 146 10.51 5.19 0.85
C VAL A 146 10.98 6.15 1.95
N ILE A 147 10.95 7.47 1.70
CA ILE A 147 11.31 8.48 2.71
C ILE A 147 10.42 8.36 3.95
N PHE A 148 9.10 8.27 3.77
CA PHE A 148 8.18 8.17 4.90
C PHE A 148 8.36 6.87 5.69
N TYR A 149 8.70 5.75 5.04
CA TYR A 149 9.04 4.51 5.73
C TYR A 149 10.31 4.66 6.56
N ALA A 150 11.37 5.25 6.00
CA ALA A 150 12.61 5.52 6.72
C ALA A 150 12.36 6.41 7.96
N ILE A 151 11.62 7.52 7.80
CA ILE A 151 11.26 8.43 8.91
C ILE A 151 10.42 7.69 9.97
N THR A 152 9.47 6.87 9.56
CA THR A 152 8.60 6.10 10.47
C THR A 152 9.43 5.12 11.31
N ILE A 153 10.39 4.43 10.69
CA ILE A 153 11.27 3.51 11.39
C ILE A 153 12.24 4.27 12.32
N ALA A 154 12.78 5.40 11.87
CA ALA A 154 13.58 6.29 12.73
C ALA A 154 12.77 6.76 13.96
N GLY A 155 11.48 7.01 13.79
CA GLY A 155 10.55 7.33 14.87
C GLY A 155 10.49 6.28 15.98
N ILE A 156 10.70 5.00 15.67
CA ILE A 156 10.75 3.92 16.67
C ILE A 156 11.89 4.14 17.67
N PHE A 157 13.06 4.55 17.19
CA PHE A 157 14.22 4.81 18.06
C PHE A 157 13.95 6.00 18.97
N ILE A 158 13.38 7.08 18.44
CA ILE A 158 13.02 8.29 19.19
C ILE A 158 11.96 7.95 20.24
N LEU A 159 10.92 7.21 19.87
CA LEU A 159 9.83 6.83 20.77
C LEU A 159 10.33 5.95 21.93
N ARG A 160 11.24 5.01 21.64
CA ARG A 160 11.83 4.16 22.69
C ARG A 160 12.69 4.95 23.67
N LYS A 161 13.37 6.00 23.20
CA LYS A 161 14.15 6.91 24.07
C LYS A 161 13.25 7.82 24.89
N LYS A 162 12.18 8.37 24.29
CA LYS A 162 11.26 9.31 24.97
C LYS A 162 10.27 8.61 25.93
N ARG A 163 9.84 7.40 25.61
CA ARG A 163 8.87 6.62 26.39
C ARG A 163 9.36 5.20 26.65
N PRO A 164 10.40 5.00 27.52
CA PRO A 164 11.00 3.70 27.77
C PRO A 164 9.99 2.71 28.39
N ASN A 165 9.08 3.19 29.24
CA ASN A 165 8.12 2.37 29.98
C ASN A 165 6.77 2.17 29.27
N ALA A 166 6.63 2.61 28.01
CA ALA A 166 5.39 2.38 27.25
C ALA A 166 5.15 0.88 27.05
N GLU A 167 3.92 0.43 27.30
CA GLU A 167 3.52 -0.96 27.07
C GLU A 167 3.70 -1.30 25.58
N ARG A 168 4.45 -2.37 25.30
CA ARG A 168 4.72 -2.84 23.94
C ARG A 168 4.26 -4.27 23.78
N PRO A 169 3.05 -4.50 23.28
CA PRO A 169 2.49 -5.83 23.08
C PRO A 169 3.37 -6.71 22.16
N TYR A 170 4.04 -6.09 21.20
CA TYR A 170 4.98 -6.71 20.28
C TYR A 170 6.35 -6.01 20.36
N LYS A 171 7.39 -6.83 20.58
CA LYS A 171 8.78 -6.36 20.55
C LYS A 171 9.35 -6.69 19.16
N ALA A 172 9.75 -5.67 18.39
CA ALA A 172 10.34 -5.87 17.07
C ALA A 172 11.55 -6.80 17.16
N PHE A 173 11.48 -7.91 16.42
CA PHE A 173 12.57 -8.89 16.35
C PHE A 173 13.83 -8.20 15.76
N GLY A 174 14.99 -8.53 16.31
CA GLY A 174 16.27 -7.98 15.86
C GLY A 174 16.50 -6.49 16.15
N TYR A 175 15.71 -5.87 17.03
CA TYR A 175 15.99 -4.49 17.45
C TYR A 175 17.31 -4.44 18.26
N PRO A 176 18.20 -3.44 18.08
CA PRO A 176 18.07 -2.27 17.19
C PRO A 176 18.58 -2.47 15.75
N VAL A 177 19.21 -3.62 15.45
CA VAL A 177 20.00 -3.85 14.24
C VAL A 177 19.14 -3.88 12.98
N LEU A 178 18.09 -4.71 12.93
CA LEU A 178 17.26 -4.82 11.74
C LEU A 178 16.56 -3.49 11.34
N PRO A 179 15.96 -2.73 12.26
CA PRO A 179 15.43 -1.41 11.93
C PRO A 179 16.50 -0.42 11.47
N ALA A 180 17.72 -0.51 11.99
CA ALA A 180 18.82 0.37 11.57
C ALA A 180 19.35 0.05 10.16
N ILE A 181 19.36 -1.23 9.78
CA ILE A 181 19.78 -1.65 8.43
C ILE A 181 18.73 -1.21 7.37
N TYR A 182 17.46 -1.13 7.76
CA TYR A 182 16.39 -0.75 6.84
C TYR A 182 16.42 0.74 6.49
N ILE A 183 16.91 1.62 7.36
CA ILE A 183 17.03 3.07 7.13
C ILE A 183 18.22 3.38 6.21
#